data_503caa0965dff0ba05f9ef2f706830ce
#
_entry.id   503caa0965dff0ba05f9ef2f706830ce
#
_cell.length_a   1.000
_cell.length_b   1.000
_cell.length_c   1.000
_cell.angle_alpha   90.00
_cell.angle_beta   90.00
_cell.angle_gamma   90.00
#
_symmetry.space_group_name_H-M   'P 1'
#
loop_
_entity.id
_entity.type
_entity.pdbx_description
1 polymer ?
#
loop_
_entity_poly.entity_id
_entity_poly.type
_entity_poly.pdbx_seq_one_letter_code
_entity_poly.pdbx_strand_id
1 'polypeptide(L)'
;EDINWAAYIRADNLDKELAELMVSTGMSYFEIGITSGSQELVRKMRMGYNLRTVLENCKLLAKAGFKDQISVNYSFNVIDERPETIRQTVSFHRELERIFGHENVEPAIFFIGLQPHTHLEQYGFEKGLLKPGYNPMSMMPWTAKKLLWNPEPMGKVFGKICLEAFDIDSNNFGRTVITLLQRKYGLAPLEEALHSPLSGRRLISNAFN
;
A
#
# COMPACT_ATOMS: atom_id res chain seq x y z
N GLU A 1 8.68 24.88 23.92
CA GLU A 1 7.97 23.60 24.09
C GLU A 1 8.23 22.78 22.81
N ASP A 2 8.78 21.58 22.94
CA ASP A 2 8.98 20.67 21.83
C ASP A 2 7.61 20.06 21.50
N ILE A 3 7.10 20.39 20.31
CA ILE A 3 5.81 19.86 19.81
C ILE A 3 6.13 18.69 18.91
N ASN A 4 5.60 17.52 19.24
CA ASN A 4 5.55 16.39 18.32
C ASN A 4 4.22 16.40 17.56
N TRP A 5 4.28 16.22 16.25
CA TRP A 5 3.09 16.23 15.41
C TRP A 5 3.10 15.09 14.39
N ALA A 6 1.91 14.78 13.90
CA ALA A 6 1.67 13.74 12.90
C ALA A 6 0.86 14.30 11.73
N ALA A 7 1.05 13.73 10.53
CA ALA A 7 0.32 14.14 9.34
C ALA A 7 -0.01 12.97 8.43
N TYR A 8 -1.15 13.09 7.73
CA TYR A 8 -1.41 12.34 6.52
C TYR A 8 -0.90 13.14 5.32
N ILE A 9 0.00 12.57 4.54
CA ILE A 9 0.67 13.31 3.46
C ILE A 9 0.58 12.60 2.11
N ARG A 10 0.61 13.38 1.05
CA ARG A 10 0.90 12.91 -0.31
C ARG A 10 2.41 12.94 -0.52
N ALA A 11 3.04 11.79 -0.47
CA ALA A 11 4.50 11.71 -0.55
C ALA A 11 5.09 12.15 -1.91
N ASP A 12 4.27 12.28 -2.97
CA ASP A 12 4.69 12.82 -4.26
C ASP A 12 4.82 14.36 -4.31
N ASN A 13 4.32 15.06 -3.28
CA ASN A 13 4.36 16.53 -3.17
C ASN A 13 5.46 17.06 -2.23
N LEU A 14 6.38 16.20 -1.83
CA LEU A 14 7.51 16.60 -1.01
C LEU A 14 8.67 17.11 -1.88
N ASP A 15 9.35 18.13 -1.38
CA ASP A 15 10.67 18.55 -1.83
C ASP A 15 11.65 18.56 -0.65
N LYS A 16 12.89 18.94 -0.91
CA LYS A 16 13.93 18.93 0.11
C LYS A 16 13.64 19.94 1.23
N GLU A 17 13.21 21.14 0.89
CA GLU A 17 12.95 22.22 1.85
C GLU A 17 11.80 21.85 2.79
N LEU A 18 10.71 21.33 2.24
CA LEU A 18 9.57 20.85 3.02
C LEU A 18 9.95 19.67 3.92
N ALA A 19 10.73 18.71 3.42
CA ALA A 19 11.18 17.57 4.21
C ALA A 19 12.05 18.02 5.41
N GLU A 20 12.98 18.94 5.21
CA GLU A 20 13.81 19.54 6.27
C GLU A 20 12.96 20.31 7.28
N LEU A 21 11.98 21.09 6.82
CA LEU A 21 11.07 21.83 7.68
C LEU A 21 10.20 20.88 8.54
N MET A 22 9.61 19.84 7.94
CA MET A 22 8.78 18.86 8.65
C MET A 22 9.55 18.19 9.78
N VAL A 23 10.77 17.76 9.51
CA VAL A 23 11.62 17.09 10.52
C VAL A 23 12.05 18.09 11.61
N SER A 24 12.52 19.29 11.23
CA SER A 24 13.00 20.29 12.19
C SER A 24 11.91 20.86 13.10
N THR A 25 10.64 20.77 12.68
CA THR A 25 9.48 21.22 13.49
C THR A 25 8.86 20.12 14.34
N GLY A 26 9.47 18.92 14.41
CA GLY A 26 9.07 17.85 15.31
C GLY A 26 8.04 16.87 14.74
N MET A 27 8.02 16.66 13.41
CA MET A 27 7.22 15.56 12.85
C MET A 27 7.76 14.22 13.33
N SER A 28 6.94 13.46 14.06
CA SER A 28 7.29 12.16 14.66
C SER A 28 6.52 10.97 14.07
N TYR A 29 5.51 11.24 13.24
CA TYR A 29 4.75 10.20 12.55
C TYR A 29 4.13 10.77 11.27
N PHE A 30 4.13 9.97 10.22
CA PHE A 30 3.31 10.30 9.05
C PHE A 30 2.68 9.06 8.40
N GLU A 31 1.59 9.30 7.71
CA GLU A 31 0.81 8.31 7.02
C GLU A 31 0.74 8.64 5.53
N ILE A 32 1.00 7.65 4.67
CA ILE A 32 0.93 7.80 3.21
C ILE A 32 -0.03 6.80 2.58
N GLY A 33 -0.89 7.29 1.71
CA GLY A 33 -1.80 6.46 0.91
C GLY A 33 -1.14 6.03 -0.39
N ILE A 34 -0.71 4.78 -0.48
CA ILE A 34 -0.05 4.22 -1.68
C ILE A 34 -1.02 3.41 -2.55
N THR A 35 -2.14 2.95 -2.00
CA THR A 35 -3.12 2.12 -2.70
C THR A 35 -2.51 0.84 -3.30
N SER A 36 -1.52 0.96 -4.19
CA SER A 36 -0.78 -0.18 -4.78
C SER A 36 0.66 0.23 -5.07
N GLY A 37 1.60 -0.67 -4.87
CA GLY A 37 2.99 -0.52 -5.33
C GLY A 37 3.19 -0.85 -6.81
N SER A 38 2.12 -1.08 -7.56
CA SER A 38 2.15 -1.23 -9.01
C SER A 38 1.80 0.08 -9.71
N GLN A 39 2.74 0.64 -10.48
CA GLN A 39 2.49 1.87 -11.23
C GLN A 39 1.37 1.70 -12.28
N GLU A 40 1.19 0.50 -12.82
CA GLU A 40 0.08 0.19 -13.72
C GLU A 40 -1.26 0.39 -12.99
N LEU A 41 -1.41 -0.17 -11.79
CA LEU A 41 -2.65 -0.07 -11.02
C LEU A 41 -2.89 1.35 -10.50
N VAL A 42 -1.84 2.05 -10.06
CA VAL A 42 -1.92 3.47 -9.69
C VAL A 42 -2.51 4.32 -10.83
N ARG A 43 -2.09 4.06 -12.09
CA ARG A 43 -2.65 4.74 -13.27
C ARG A 43 -4.10 4.33 -13.53
N LYS A 44 -4.40 3.02 -13.49
CA LYS A 44 -5.78 2.50 -13.67
C LYS A 44 -6.75 3.06 -12.63
N MET A 45 -6.30 3.19 -11.40
CA MET A 45 -7.07 3.79 -10.31
C MET A 45 -7.11 5.32 -10.36
N ARG A 46 -6.43 5.95 -11.34
CA ARG A 46 -6.38 7.41 -11.54
C ARG A 46 -5.89 8.18 -10.31
N MET A 47 -4.92 7.61 -9.57
CA MET A 47 -4.41 8.20 -8.33
C MET A 47 -3.56 9.45 -8.53
N GLY A 48 -3.05 9.68 -9.75
CA GLY A 48 -2.38 10.94 -10.13
C GLY A 48 -0.96 11.13 -9.60
N TYR A 49 -0.30 10.07 -9.10
CA TYR A 49 1.09 10.14 -8.65
C TYR A 49 1.98 9.08 -9.31
N ASN A 50 3.30 9.28 -9.17
CA ASN A 50 4.33 8.37 -9.65
C ASN A 50 5.05 7.73 -8.45
N LEU A 51 5.09 6.39 -8.40
CA LEU A 51 5.70 5.64 -7.29
C LEU A 51 7.21 5.90 -7.16
N ARG A 52 7.91 6.15 -8.27
CA ARG A 52 9.32 6.51 -8.23
C ARG A 52 9.53 7.85 -7.51
N THR A 53 8.72 8.86 -7.84
CA THR A 53 8.75 10.16 -7.15
C THR A 53 8.46 10.00 -5.66
N VAL A 54 7.49 9.15 -5.30
CA VAL A 54 7.20 8.84 -3.89
C VAL A 54 8.45 8.30 -3.17
N LEU A 55 9.15 7.30 -3.75
CA LEU A 55 10.36 6.75 -3.15
C LEU A 55 11.50 7.78 -3.07
N GLU A 56 11.67 8.61 -4.09
CA GLU A 56 12.66 9.69 -4.08
C GLU A 56 12.38 10.70 -2.95
N ASN A 57 11.13 11.08 -2.77
CA ASN A 57 10.70 11.98 -1.70
C ASN A 57 10.82 11.35 -0.31
N CYS A 58 10.51 10.05 -0.16
CA CYS A 58 10.78 9.32 1.08
C CYS A 58 12.28 9.33 1.44
N LYS A 59 13.17 9.22 0.44
CA LYS A 59 14.62 9.38 0.66
C LYS A 59 15.01 10.78 1.11
N LEU A 60 14.32 11.83 0.67
CA LEU A 60 14.56 13.20 1.16
C LEU A 60 14.19 13.30 2.65
N LEU A 61 13.07 12.77 3.08
CA LEU A 61 12.68 12.72 4.51
C LEU A 61 13.72 11.98 5.36
N ALA A 62 14.15 10.80 4.92
CA ALA A 62 15.18 10.04 5.64
C ALA A 62 16.52 10.81 5.71
N LYS A 63 16.92 11.49 4.62
CA LYS A 63 18.12 12.35 4.59
C LYS A 63 17.99 13.58 5.48
N ALA A 64 16.78 14.14 5.63
CA ALA A 64 16.49 15.24 6.55
C ALA A 64 16.57 14.81 8.02
N GLY A 65 16.69 13.50 8.30
CA GLY A 65 16.86 12.96 9.64
C GLY A 65 15.60 12.36 10.25
N PHE A 66 14.54 12.15 9.47
CA PHE A 66 13.35 11.41 9.94
C PHE A 66 13.73 9.96 10.27
N LYS A 67 13.42 9.52 11.50
CA LYS A 67 13.77 8.19 12.04
C LYS A 67 12.60 7.51 12.76
N ASP A 68 11.45 8.16 12.76
CA ASP A 68 10.27 7.70 13.47
C ASP A 68 9.38 6.83 12.57
N GLN A 69 8.19 6.50 13.03
CA GLN A 69 7.30 5.56 12.41
C GLN A 69 6.53 6.17 11.24
N ILE A 70 6.38 5.38 10.18
CA ILE A 70 5.48 5.66 9.06
C ILE A 70 4.41 4.59 8.94
N SER A 71 3.18 4.98 8.61
CA SER A 71 2.13 4.08 8.16
C SER A 71 1.95 4.17 6.65
N VAL A 72 1.89 3.01 6.01
CA VAL A 72 1.74 2.91 4.56
C VAL A 72 0.46 2.20 4.21
N ASN A 73 -0.51 2.93 3.68
CA ASN A 73 -1.83 2.41 3.38
C ASN A 73 -1.89 1.75 2.00
N TYR A 74 -2.17 0.46 1.99
CA TYR A 74 -2.39 -0.32 0.79
C TYR A 74 -3.86 -0.74 0.68
N SER A 75 -4.40 -0.66 -0.55
CA SER A 75 -5.70 -1.24 -0.88
C SER A 75 -5.47 -2.46 -1.74
N PHE A 76 -5.68 -3.65 -1.19
CA PHE A 76 -5.58 -4.88 -1.96
C PHE A 76 -6.84 -5.17 -2.78
N ASN A 77 -6.64 -6.00 -3.82
CA ASN A 77 -7.65 -6.38 -4.78
C ASN A 77 -8.28 -5.18 -5.52
N VAL A 78 -7.44 -4.22 -5.88
CA VAL A 78 -7.84 -3.10 -6.74
C VAL A 78 -8.17 -3.57 -8.18
N ILE A 79 -8.54 -2.64 -9.06
CA ILE A 79 -8.86 -2.97 -10.46
C ILE A 79 -7.72 -3.76 -11.11
N ASP A 80 -8.04 -4.93 -11.68
CA ASP A 80 -7.10 -5.81 -12.40
C ASP A 80 -5.91 -6.30 -11.54
N GLU A 81 -6.08 -6.41 -10.23
CA GLU A 81 -5.07 -7.00 -9.35
C GLU A 81 -4.74 -8.43 -9.74
N ARG A 82 -3.46 -8.77 -9.78
CA ARG A 82 -2.93 -10.09 -10.13
C ARG A 82 -1.62 -10.38 -9.41
N PRO A 83 -1.11 -11.63 -9.43
CA PRO A 83 0.12 -11.98 -8.71
C PRO A 83 1.32 -11.06 -8.97
N GLU A 84 1.49 -10.61 -10.23
CA GLU A 84 2.59 -9.72 -10.62
C GLU A 84 2.48 -8.35 -9.95
N THR A 85 1.28 -7.77 -9.90
CA THR A 85 1.05 -6.46 -9.27
C THR A 85 1.16 -6.52 -7.77
N ILE A 86 0.81 -7.66 -7.16
CA ILE A 86 1.05 -7.93 -5.73
C ILE A 86 2.55 -8.00 -5.45
N ARG A 87 3.34 -8.71 -6.28
CA ARG A 87 4.80 -8.73 -6.14
C ARG A 87 5.39 -7.32 -6.21
N GLN A 88 4.89 -6.47 -7.13
CA GLN A 88 5.31 -5.08 -7.22
C GLN A 88 4.99 -4.30 -5.94
N THR A 89 3.79 -4.49 -5.37
CA THR A 89 3.40 -3.85 -4.12
C THR A 89 4.29 -4.26 -2.95
N VAL A 90 4.57 -5.56 -2.83
CA VAL A 90 5.47 -6.07 -1.79
C VAL A 90 6.92 -5.57 -2.01
N SER A 91 7.39 -5.52 -3.27
CA SER A 91 8.70 -4.98 -3.58
C SER A 91 8.80 -3.49 -3.25
N PHE A 92 7.76 -2.71 -3.54
CA PHE A 92 7.68 -1.30 -3.17
C PHE A 92 7.73 -1.11 -1.64
N HIS A 93 6.99 -1.93 -0.90
CA HIS A 93 7.03 -1.91 0.57
C HIS A 93 8.45 -2.16 1.11
N ARG A 94 9.16 -3.13 0.55
CA ARG A 94 10.57 -3.40 0.91
C ARG A 94 11.50 -2.22 0.63
N GLU A 95 11.27 -1.46 -0.44
CA GLU A 95 12.06 -0.24 -0.68
C GLU A 95 11.83 0.81 0.43
N LEU A 96 10.59 0.94 0.92
CA LEU A 96 10.31 1.79 2.07
C LEU A 96 11.00 1.30 3.34
N GLU A 97 10.98 -0.01 3.60
CA GLU A 97 11.70 -0.62 4.73
C GLU A 97 13.22 -0.38 4.64
N ARG A 98 13.81 -0.39 3.44
CA ARG A 98 15.23 -0.04 3.24
C ARG A 98 15.54 1.42 3.51
N ILE A 99 14.58 2.32 3.26
CA ILE A 99 14.74 3.76 3.47
C ILE A 99 14.64 4.13 4.95
N PHE A 100 13.66 3.56 5.66
CA PHE A 100 13.29 3.98 7.03
C PHE A 100 13.63 2.96 8.13
N GLY A 101 13.99 1.73 7.77
CA GLY A 101 14.12 0.60 8.69
C GLY A 101 12.82 -0.23 8.75
N HIS A 102 12.97 -1.55 8.85
CA HIS A 102 11.82 -2.48 8.89
C HIS A 102 10.87 -2.19 10.05
N GLU A 103 11.40 -1.87 11.21
CA GLU A 103 10.64 -1.58 12.45
C GLU A 103 9.81 -0.29 12.35
N ASN A 104 10.24 0.65 11.51
CA ASN A 104 9.62 1.96 11.38
C ASN A 104 8.54 2.02 10.28
N VAL A 105 8.41 0.98 9.46
CA VAL A 105 7.42 0.94 8.37
C VAL A 105 6.27 0.02 8.72
N GLU A 106 5.08 0.60 8.98
CA GLU A 106 3.88 -0.15 9.31
C GLU A 106 2.92 -0.21 8.12
N PRO A 107 2.69 -1.39 7.52
CA PRO A 107 1.71 -1.52 6.45
C PRO A 107 0.29 -1.59 7.01
N ALA A 108 -0.56 -0.68 6.61
CA ALA A 108 -1.99 -0.73 6.86
C ALA A 108 -2.73 -1.25 5.62
N ILE A 109 -3.55 -2.28 5.80
CA ILE A 109 -4.20 -3.01 4.71
C ILE A 109 -5.68 -2.71 4.70
N PHE A 110 -6.19 -2.24 3.58
CA PHE A 110 -7.59 -1.89 3.40
C PHE A 110 -8.21 -2.60 2.18
N PHE A 111 -9.51 -2.84 2.26
CA PHE A 111 -10.35 -3.10 1.09
C PHE A 111 -11.07 -1.82 0.72
N ILE A 112 -11.23 -1.56 -0.57
CA ILE A 112 -11.89 -0.35 -1.05
C ILE A 112 -13.40 -0.48 -0.79
N GLY A 113 -13.98 0.50 -0.10
CA GLY A 113 -15.42 0.68 -0.05
C GLY A 113 -15.93 1.27 -1.37
N LEU A 114 -16.94 0.65 -1.97
CA LEU A 114 -17.58 1.16 -3.17
C LEU A 114 -18.35 2.44 -2.81
N GLN A 115 -17.98 3.52 -3.44
CA GLN A 115 -18.65 4.80 -3.32
C GLN A 115 -19.49 5.07 -4.58
N PRO A 116 -20.69 5.64 -4.45
CA PRO A 116 -21.54 5.98 -5.57
C PRO A 116 -20.86 7.01 -6.49
N HIS A 117 -21.14 6.93 -7.77
CA HIS A 117 -20.64 7.85 -8.81
C HIS A 117 -19.11 7.87 -8.98
N THR A 118 -18.43 6.81 -8.52
CA THR A 118 -16.97 6.65 -8.72
C THR A 118 -16.66 5.87 -9.98
N HIS A 119 -15.44 6.06 -10.49
CA HIS A 119 -14.92 5.25 -11.60
C HIS A 119 -14.91 3.74 -11.27
N LEU A 120 -14.68 3.38 -10.01
CA LEU A 120 -14.68 1.97 -9.58
C LEU A 120 -16.09 1.36 -9.66
N GLU A 121 -17.12 2.10 -9.28
CA GLU A 121 -18.51 1.67 -9.43
C GLU A 121 -18.87 1.47 -10.91
N GLN A 122 -18.57 2.45 -11.76
CA GLN A 122 -18.80 2.35 -13.19
C GLN A 122 -18.10 1.12 -13.78
N TYR A 123 -16.82 0.93 -13.47
CA TYR A 123 -16.06 -0.24 -13.89
C TYR A 123 -16.72 -1.55 -13.41
N GLY A 124 -17.22 -1.59 -12.19
CA GLY A 124 -17.93 -2.75 -11.63
C GLY A 124 -19.18 -3.11 -12.44
N PHE A 125 -19.97 -2.13 -12.88
CA PHE A 125 -21.13 -2.37 -13.76
C PHE A 125 -20.71 -2.80 -15.16
N GLU A 126 -19.73 -2.14 -15.77
CA GLU A 126 -19.23 -2.48 -17.12
C GLU A 126 -18.69 -3.92 -17.20
N LYS A 127 -18.09 -4.41 -16.12
CA LYS A 127 -17.55 -5.77 -16.01
C LYS A 127 -18.56 -6.80 -15.48
N GLY A 128 -19.78 -6.39 -15.18
CA GLY A 128 -20.79 -7.29 -14.61
C GLY A 128 -20.48 -7.78 -13.19
N LEU A 129 -19.56 -7.13 -12.49
CA LEU A 129 -19.20 -7.41 -11.12
C LEU A 129 -20.23 -6.86 -10.12
N LEU A 130 -20.88 -5.76 -10.48
CA LEU A 130 -22.01 -5.20 -9.76
C LEU A 130 -23.31 -5.59 -10.47
N LYS A 131 -24.27 -6.08 -9.71
CA LYS A 131 -25.58 -6.51 -10.23
C LYS A 131 -26.56 -5.35 -10.31
N PRO A 132 -27.56 -5.40 -11.22
CA PRO A 132 -28.70 -4.49 -11.18
C PRO A 132 -29.32 -4.47 -9.77
N GLY A 133 -29.65 -3.29 -9.27
CA GLY A 133 -30.19 -3.14 -7.91
C GLY A 133 -29.13 -3.07 -6.80
N TYR A 134 -27.84 -3.07 -7.14
CA TYR A 134 -26.79 -2.70 -6.19
C TYR A 134 -27.09 -1.30 -5.61
N ASN A 135 -27.08 -1.21 -4.28
CA ASN A 135 -27.30 0.04 -3.56
C ASN A 135 -26.12 0.32 -2.61
N PRO A 136 -25.21 1.24 -2.98
CA PRO A 136 -24.04 1.57 -2.15
C PRO A 136 -24.42 2.32 -0.87
N MET A 137 -25.63 2.87 -0.79
CA MET A 137 -26.13 3.60 0.39
C MET A 137 -26.78 2.68 1.42
N SER A 138 -26.84 1.38 1.17
CA SER A 138 -27.39 0.42 2.14
C SER A 138 -26.41 0.22 3.30
N MET A 139 -26.73 0.81 4.44
CA MET A 139 -25.90 0.74 5.66
C MET A 139 -26.20 -0.48 6.55
N MET A 140 -26.96 -1.44 6.07
CA MET A 140 -27.31 -2.64 6.86
C MET A 140 -26.11 -3.55 7.00
N PRO A 141 -25.81 -4.07 8.21
CA PRO A 141 -24.63 -4.93 8.46
C PRO A 141 -24.49 -6.10 7.52
N TRP A 142 -25.60 -6.76 7.16
CA TRP A 142 -25.61 -7.89 6.23
C TRP A 142 -25.36 -7.51 4.76
N THR A 143 -25.44 -6.22 4.44
CA THR A 143 -25.10 -5.69 3.10
C THR A 143 -23.71 -5.10 3.04
N ALA A 144 -23.05 -4.86 4.16
CA ALA A 144 -21.71 -4.26 4.23
C ALA A 144 -20.70 -5.03 3.37
N LYS A 145 -20.77 -6.38 3.38
CA LYS A 145 -19.92 -7.21 2.51
C LYS A 145 -20.10 -6.91 1.02
N LYS A 146 -21.26 -6.44 0.59
CA LYS A 146 -21.55 -6.08 -0.80
C LYS A 146 -21.02 -4.68 -1.17
N LEU A 147 -20.66 -3.89 -0.16
CA LEU A 147 -20.08 -2.57 -0.34
C LEU A 147 -18.56 -2.59 -0.47
N LEU A 148 -17.93 -3.72 -0.17
CA LEU A 148 -16.49 -3.87 -0.33
C LEU A 148 -16.16 -4.36 -1.74
N TRP A 149 -15.25 -3.65 -2.39
CA TRP A 149 -14.66 -4.10 -3.63
C TRP A 149 -13.69 -5.25 -3.33
N ASN A 150 -14.06 -6.45 -3.68
CA ASN A 150 -13.20 -7.63 -3.52
C ASN A 150 -13.56 -8.71 -4.56
N PRO A 151 -13.38 -8.45 -5.87
CA PRO A 151 -13.78 -9.35 -6.93
C PRO A 151 -12.94 -10.63 -7.00
N GLU A 152 -13.55 -11.69 -7.50
CA GLU A 152 -12.88 -12.97 -7.80
C GLU A 152 -11.99 -12.83 -9.06
N PRO A 153 -10.94 -13.63 -9.22
CA PRO A 153 -10.52 -14.72 -8.32
C PRO A 153 -9.69 -14.27 -7.11
N MET A 154 -9.17 -13.04 -7.12
CA MET A 154 -8.26 -12.55 -6.08
C MET A 154 -8.96 -12.35 -4.74
N GLY A 155 -10.26 -12.11 -4.72
CA GLY A 155 -11.05 -11.94 -3.51
C GLY A 155 -10.93 -13.09 -2.52
N LYS A 156 -10.95 -14.34 -3.03
CA LYS A 156 -10.74 -15.54 -2.18
C LYS A 156 -9.31 -15.62 -1.65
N VAL A 157 -8.35 -15.22 -2.46
CA VAL A 157 -6.93 -15.25 -2.07
C VAL A 157 -6.70 -14.27 -0.92
N PHE A 158 -7.12 -13.02 -1.08
CA PHE A 158 -6.97 -12.01 -0.04
C PHE A 158 -7.77 -12.34 1.22
N GLY A 159 -9.01 -12.84 1.07
CA GLY A 159 -9.83 -13.26 2.20
C GLY A 159 -9.13 -14.33 3.05
N LYS A 160 -8.53 -15.35 2.43
CA LYS A 160 -7.77 -16.38 3.14
C LYS A 160 -6.52 -15.81 3.83
N ILE A 161 -5.76 -14.97 3.13
CA ILE A 161 -4.55 -14.36 3.69
C ILE A 161 -4.90 -13.47 4.89
N CYS A 162 -5.97 -12.68 4.80
CA CYS A 162 -6.39 -11.83 5.90
C CYS A 162 -6.85 -12.65 7.13
N LEU A 163 -7.59 -13.74 6.93
CA LEU A 163 -7.97 -14.63 8.02
C LEU A 163 -6.75 -15.29 8.66
N GLU A 164 -5.84 -15.84 7.85
CA GLU A 164 -4.60 -16.46 8.34
C GLU A 164 -3.72 -15.44 9.09
N ALA A 165 -3.59 -14.22 8.58
CA ALA A 165 -2.84 -13.17 9.24
C ALA A 165 -3.43 -12.78 10.59
N PHE A 166 -4.75 -12.69 10.68
CA PHE A 166 -5.46 -12.39 11.91
C PHE A 166 -5.25 -13.48 12.97
N ASP A 167 -5.30 -14.76 12.55
CA ASP A 167 -5.08 -15.91 13.43
C ASP A 167 -3.63 -16.00 13.93
N ILE A 168 -2.64 -15.60 13.09
CA ILE A 168 -1.22 -15.62 13.45
C ILE A 168 -0.88 -14.48 14.41
N ASP A 169 -1.18 -13.24 14.02
CA ASP A 169 -0.87 -12.05 14.82
C ASP A 169 -1.79 -10.88 14.44
N SER A 170 -2.88 -10.73 15.18
CA SER A 170 -3.83 -9.64 14.96
C SER A 170 -3.27 -8.25 15.31
N ASN A 171 -2.25 -8.17 16.17
CA ASN A 171 -1.63 -6.89 16.56
C ASN A 171 -0.69 -6.37 15.47
N ASN A 172 -0.03 -7.26 14.73
CA ASN A 172 0.83 -6.94 13.59
C ASN A 172 0.19 -7.38 12.28
N PHE A 173 -1.13 -7.25 12.16
CA PHE A 173 -1.92 -7.76 11.04
C PHE A 173 -1.33 -7.38 9.68
N GLY A 174 -1.03 -6.10 9.45
CA GLY A 174 -0.50 -5.62 8.18
C GLY A 174 0.83 -6.26 7.80
N ARG A 175 1.79 -6.35 8.73
CA ARG A 175 3.10 -7.01 8.53
C ARG A 175 2.92 -8.49 8.25
N THR A 176 2.01 -9.15 8.96
CA THR A 176 1.71 -10.57 8.74
C THR A 176 1.12 -10.80 7.36
N VAL A 177 0.20 -9.94 6.89
CA VAL A 177 -0.31 -9.98 5.51
C VAL A 177 0.81 -9.84 4.48
N ILE A 178 1.68 -8.85 4.61
CA ILE A 178 2.83 -8.65 3.70
C ILE A 178 3.73 -9.89 3.69
N THR A 179 4.04 -10.46 4.85
CA THR A 179 4.86 -11.67 4.99
C THR A 179 4.21 -12.88 4.29
N LEU A 180 2.91 -13.11 4.47
CA LEU A 180 2.18 -14.18 3.81
C LEU A 180 2.14 -14.00 2.29
N LEU A 181 1.98 -12.77 1.80
CA LEU A 181 2.05 -12.45 0.37
C LEU A 181 3.45 -12.69 -0.21
N GLN A 182 4.51 -12.31 0.50
CA GLN A 182 5.89 -12.62 0.13
C GLN A 182 6.11 -14.12 -0.03
N ARG A 183 5.71 -14.89 0.97
CA ARG A 183 5.83 -16.35 0.98
C ARG A 183 5.02 -17.00 -0.14
N LYS A 184 3.78 -16.54 -0.34
CA LYS A 184 2.88 -17.10 -1.36
C LYS A 184 3.37 -16.84 -2.79
N TYR A 185 3.93 -15.67 -3.06
CA TYR A 185 4.33 -15.26 -4.41
C TYR A 185 5.84 -15.37 -4.68
N GLY A 186 6.57 -16.08 -3.82
CA GLY A 186 7.96 -16.45 -4.05
C GLY A 186 8.94 -15.28 -3.98
N LEU A 187 8.65 -14.27 -3.16
CA LEU A 187 9.60 -13.21 -2.86
C LEU A 187 10.50 -13.66 -1.72
N ALA A 188 11.81 -13.61 -1.93
CA ALA A 188 12.78 -13.91 -0.88
C ALA A 188 12.60 -12.97 0.32
N PRO A 189 12.83 -13.43 1.57
CA PRO A 189 12.86 -12.58 2.74
C PRO A 189 13.81 -11.39 2.55
N LEU A 190 13.53 -10.26 3.22
CA LEU A 190 14.33 -9.04 3.08
C LEU A 190 15.81 -9.27 3.41
N GLU A 191 16.09 -10.06 4.45
CA GLU A 191 17.45 -10.41 4.89
C GLU A 191 18.26 -11.12 3.80
N GLU A 192 17.65 -12.07 3.10
CA GLU A 192 18.29 -12.76 1.97
C GLU A 192 18.49 -11.82 0.77
N ALA A 193 17.55 -10.88 0.54
CA ALA A 193 17.64 -9.90 -0.54
C ALA A 193 18.75 -8.87 -0.29
N LEU A 194 19.01 -8.49 0.96
CA LEU A 194 20.08 -7.55 1.34
C LEU A 194 21.49 -8.16 1.18
N HIS A 195 21.61 -9.45 1.36
CA HIS A 195 22.90 -10.16 1.26
C HIS A 195 23.16 -10.76 -0.13
N SER A 196 22.24 -10.66 -1.06
CA SER A 196 22.41 -11.14 -2.42
C SER A 196 23.24 -10.15 -3.27
N PRO A 197 24.37 -10.57 -3.86
CA PRO A 197 25.22 -9.71 -4.69
C PRO A 197 24.53 -9.18 -5.96
N LEU A 198 23.34 -9.68 -6.29
CA LEU A 198 22.57 -9.32 -7.49
C LEU A 198 21.44 -8.31 -7.25
N SER A 199 21.20 -7.89 -5.99
CA SER A 199 20.02 -7.14 -5.61
C SER A 199 20.01 -5.65 -6.02
N GLY A 200 21.17 -5.08 -6.33
CA GLY A 200 21.28 -3.63 -6.56
C GLY A 200 20.78 -3.11 -7.91
N ARG A 201 20.63 -3.94 -8.94
CA ARG A 201 20.32 -3.46 -10.30
C ARG A 201 19.10 -4.09 -10.98
N ARG A 202 18.67 -5.30 -10.63
CA ARG A 202 17.58 -5.99 -11.37
C ARG A 202 16.19 -5.82 -10.78
N LEU A 203 16.04 -5.57 -9.48
CA LEU A 203 14.72 -5.43 -8.87
C LEU A 203 14.05 -4.09 -9.19
N ILE A 204 14.83 -3.03 -9.42
CA ILE A 204 14.29 -1.70 -9.72
C ILE A 204 13.81 -1.60 -11.17
N SER A 205 14.47 -2.29 -12.13
CA SER A 205 14.08 -2.20 -13.55
C SER A 205 12.76 -2.91 -13.88
N ASN A 206 12.41 -3.96 -13.13
CA ASN A 206 11.18 -4.74 -13.40
C ASN A 206 9.95 -4.27 -12.59
N ALA A 207 10.14 -3.43 -11.58
CA ALA A 207 9.01 -2.88 -10.81
C ALA A 207 8.40 -1.62 -11.45
N PHE A 208 9.13 -0.96 -12.38
CA PHE A 208 8.75 0.36 -12.91
C PHE A 208 8.60 0.43 -14.43
N ASN A 209 8.74 -0.68 -15.16
CA ASN A 209 8.42 -0.76 -16.61
C ASN A 209 7.00 -1.18 -16.89
#